data_729871d5097a1c2f96a4594d90c07388
#
_entry.id   729871d5097a1c2f96a4594d90c07388
#
_cell.length_a   1.000
_cell.length_b   1.000
_cell.length_c   1.000
_cell.angle_alpha   90.00
_cell.angle_beta   90.00
_cell.angle_gamma   90.00
#
_symmetry.space_group_name_H-M   'P 1'
#
loop_
_entity.id
_entity.type
_entity.pdbx_description
1 polymer ?
#
loop_
_entity_poly.entity_id
_entity_poly.type
_entity_poly.pdbx_seq_one_letter_code
_entity_poly.pdbx_strand_id
1 'polypeptide(L)'
;MKNTLTLGFGLISSICFAQSKKQQDIEAIKSMCGCYEVTFNFAETFSPDEEYEFHKRYRSGGLEWVELIEDEKDKISMQHLLIVGENQIVKHWRQDWLYQNTSLYSYSGDQVWNYLQLNKKDVKGQWTQKVYQVDDGPRYEGSATWVHTDGKHYWETES
;
A
#
# COMPACT_ATOMS: atom_id res chain seq x y z
N MET A 1 72.03 2.76 6.43
CA MET A 1 70.75 3.26 6.95
C MET A 1 69.65 2.74 6.07
N LYS A 2 68.85 1.77 6.54
CA LYS A 2 67.73 1.16 5.80
C LYS A 2 66.43 1.74 6.39
N ASN A 3 65.71 2.56 5.62
CA ASN A 3 64.38 3.06 6.03
C ASN A 3 63.31 2.02 5.66
N THR A 4 62.68 1.43 6.66
CA THR A 4 61.52 0.54 6.49
C THR A 4 60.25 1.39 6.53
N LEU A 5 59.57 1.55 5.39
CA LEU A 5 58.29 2.21 5.27
C LEU A 5 57.15 1.20 5.62
N THR A 6 56.54 1.38 6.77
CA THR A 6 55.39 0.56 7.19
C THR A 6 54.11 1.15 6.63
N LEU A 7 53.49 0.53 5.63
CA LEU A 7 52.15 0.88 5.13
C LEU A 7 51.12 0.31 6.11
N GLY A 8 50.46 1.22 6.82
CA GLY A 8 49.28 0.87 7.64
C GLY A 8 48.03 0.68 6.78
N PHE A 9 47.55 -0.53 6.70
CA PHE A 9 46.29 -0.86 6.04
C PHE A 9 45.16 -0.59 7.02
N GLY A 10 44.48 0.58 6.85
CA GLY A 10 43.28 0.91 7.62
C GLY A 10 42.08 0.08 7.15
N LEU A 11 41.61 -0.85 7.96
CA LEU A 11 40.31 -1.52 7.76
C LEU A 11 39.20 -0.50 7.95
N ILE A 12 38.57 -0.07 6.86
CA ILE A 12 37.30 0.67 6.92
C ILE A 12 36.20 -0.36 7.14
N SER A 13 35.78 -0.52 8.40
CA SER A 13 34.61 -1.30 8.76
C SER A 13 33.37 -0.56 8.28
N SER A 14 32.76 -0.96 7.18
CA SER A 14 31.45 -0.51 6.76
C SER A 14 30.41 -1.01 7.77
N ILE A 15 29.98 -0.11 8.67
CA ILE A 15 28.87 -0.39 9.59
C ILE A 15 27.59 -0.35 8.75
N CYS A 16 27.11 -1.51 8.33
CA CYS A 16 25.79 -1.66 7.72
C CYS A 16 24.75 -1.53 8.83
N PHE A 17 24.14 -0.34 8.98
CA PHE A 17 22.99 -0.18 9.86
C PHE A 17 21.81 -0.95 9.26
N ALA A 18 21.43 -2.05 9.90
CA ALA A 18 20.19 -2.74 9.54
C ALA A 18 19.01 -1.79 9.77
N GLN A 19 18.30 -1.49 8.71
CA GLN A 19 17.11 -0.65 8.76
C GLN A 19 16.04 -1.31 9.64
N SER A 20 15.32 -0.53 10.46
CA SER A 20 14.23 -1.09 11.25
C SER A 20 13.09 -1.56 10.34
N LYS A 21 12.38 -2.62 10.74
CA LYS A 21 11.23 -3.13 9.97
C LYS A 21 10.22 -2.02 9.66
N LYS A 22 9.87 -1.21 10.63
CA LYS A 22 8.96 -0.07 10.43
C LYS A 22 9.44 0.89 9.36
N GLN A 23 10.75 1.14 9.29
CA GLN A 23 11.32 2.02 8.26
C GLN A 23 11.23 1.38 6.87
N GLN A 24 11.45 0.06 6.76
CA GLN A 24 11.25 -0.68 5.51
C GLN A 24 9.77 -0.66 5.07
N ASP A 25 8.84 -0.79 6.03
CA ASP A 25 7.40 -0.67 5.76
C ASP A 25 7.06 0.72 5.19
N ILE A 26 7.56 1.79 5.82
CA ILE A 26 7.36 3.18 5.38
C ILE A 26 7.88 3.40 3.95
N GLU A 27 9.05 2.88 3.64
CA GLU A 27 9.62 3.00 2.29
C GLU A 27 8.82 2.20 1.26
N ALA A 28 8.36 1.01 1.61
CA ALA A 28 7.48 0.21 0.76
C ALA A 28 6.15 0.93 0.48
N ILE A 29 5.52 1.53 1.49
CA ILE A 29 4.31 2.32 1.34
C ILE A 29 4.57 3.53 0.42
N LYS A 30 5.60 4.32 0.69
CA LYS A 30 5.94 5.50 -0.11
C LYS A 30 6.35 5.17 -1.55
N SER A 31 6.89 3.99 -1.80
CA SER A 31 7.25 3.54 -3.15
C SER A 31 6.04 3.34 -4.06
N MET A 32 4.83 3.32 -3.51
CA MET A 32 3.58 3.31 -4.29
C MET A 32 3.19 4.68 -4.87
N CYS A 33 3.91 5.76 -4.53
CA CYS A 33 3.72 7.06 -5.18
C CYS A 33 4.29 7.04 -6.60
N GLY A 34 3.67 7.80 -7.52
CA GLY A 34 4.13 7.91 -8.89
C GLY A 34 3.01 7.86 -9.92
N CYS A 35 3.40 7.70 -11.19
CA CYS A 35 2.48 7.65 -12.32
C CYS A 35 2.30 6.20 -12.78
N TYR A 36 1.05 5.78 -12.93
CA TYR A 36 0.69 4.41 -13.30
C TYR A 36 -0.28 4.38 -14.47
N GLU A 37 0.00 3.54 -15.45
CA GLU A 37 -1.01 3.07 -16.39
C GLU A 37 -1.73 1.88 -15.76
N VAL A 38 -3.00 2.09 -15.37
CA VAL A 38 -3.83 1.08 -14.73
C VAL A 38 -4.70 0.39 -15.77
N THR A 39 -4.70 -0.94 -15.78
CA THR A 39 -5.55 -1.74 -16.66
C THR A 39 -6.43 -2.67 -15.84
N PHE A 40 -7.74 -2.61 -16.08
CA PHE A 40 -8.72 -3.52 -15.51
C PHE A 40 -9.17 -4.51 -16.58
N ASN A 41 -9.05 -5.80 -16.27
CA ASN A 41 -9.52 -6.89 -17.11
C ASN A 41 -10.68 -7.59 -16.42
N PHE A 42 -11.84 -7.55 -17.02
CA PHE A 42 -13.07 -8.15 -16.49
C PHE A 42 -13.41 -9.41 -17.29
N ALA A 43 -13.68 -10.48 -16.57
CA ALA A 43 -14.16 -11.73 -17.12
C ALA A 43 -15.07 -12.43 -16.12
N GLU A 44 -16.18 -12.98 -16.57
CA GLU A 44 -16.97 -13.90 -15.77
C GLU A 44 -16.27 -15.27 -15.78
N THR A 45 -16.12 -15.87 -14.62
CA THR A 45 -15.34 -17.10 -14.44
C THR A 45 -16.18 -18.30 -13.98
N PHE A 46 -17.39 -18.03 -13.49
CA PHE A 46 -18.29 -19.05 -12.97
C PHE A 46 -19.75 -18.63 -13.11
N SER A 47 -20.62 -19.57 -13.47
CA SER A 47 -22.07 -19.47 -13.33
C SER A 47 -22.61 -20.77 -12.75
N PRO A 48 -23.56 -20.75 -11.80
CA PRO A 48 -24.27 -21.92 -11.33
C PRO A 48 -25.27 -22.49 -12.36
N ASP A 49 -25.59 -21.70 -13.39
CA ASP A 49 -26.46 -22.07 -14.49
C ASP A 49 -25.63 -22.59 -15.66
N GLU A 50 -25.82 -23.83 -16.04
CA GLU A 50 -25.09 -24.51 -17.12
C GLU A 50 -25.45 -23.95 -18.51
N GLU A 51 -26.63 -23.33 -18.67
CA GLU A 51 -27.08 -22.71 -19.92
C GLU A 51 -26.69 -21.22 -20.03
N TYR A 52 -25.99 -20.67 -18.99
CA TYR A 52 -25.59 -19.27 -18.99
C TYR A 52 -24.48 -18.99 -20.00
N GLU A 53 -24.75 -18.07 -20.92
CA GLU A 53 -23.73 -17.57 -21.86
C GLU A 53 -22.93 -16.42 -21.24
N PHE A 54 -21.63 -16.65 -21.00
CA PHE A 54 -20.73 -15.63 -20.46
C PHE A 54 -20.64 -14.39 -21.36
N HIS A 55 -20.66 -13.21 -20.73
CA HIS A 55 -20.41 -11.96 -21.43
C HIS A 55 -18.98 -11.91 -22.00
N LYS A 56 -18.81 -11.12 -23.06
CA LYS A 56 -17.48 -10.88 -23.63
C LYS A 56 -16.57 -10.24 -22.59
N ARG A 57 -15.33 -10.69 -22.54
CA ARG A 57 -14.30 -10.06 -21.73
C ARG A 57 -14.22 -8.57 -22.04
N TYR A 58 -14.16 -7.77 -20.99
CA TYR A 58 -14.07 -6.32 -21.10
C TYR A 58 -12.76 -5.83 -20.48
N ARG A 59 -12.16 -4.85 -21.12
CA ARG A 59 -10.95 -4.19 -20.64
C ARG A 59 -11.19 -2.69 -20.55
N SER A 60 -10.84 -2.09 -19.42
CA SER A 60 -10.77 -0.65 -19.24
C SER A 60 -9.45 -0.26 -18.58
N GLY A 61 -9.15 1.02 -18.55
CA GLY A 61 -7.95 1.51 -17.89
C GLY A 61 -7.91 3.02 -17.86
N GLY A 62 -6.88 3.53 -17.21
CA GLY A 62 -6.63 4.97 -17.10
C GLY A 62 -5.21 5.25 -16.65
N LEU A 63 -4.81 6.50 -16.79
CA LEU A 63 -3.56 7.02 -16.24
C LEU A 63 -3.85 7.59 -14.85
N GLU A 64 -3.09 7.14 -13.86
CA GLU A 64 -3.28 7.53 -12.47
C GLU A 64 -1.98 8.07 -11.88
N TRP A 65 -2.07 9.21 -11.22
CA TRP A 65 -0.99 9.79 -10.41
C TRP A 65 -1.29 9.57 -8.94
N VAL A 66 -0.33 9.02 -8.20
CA VAL A 66 -0.42 8.80 -6.76
C VAL A 66 0.48 9.80 -6.05
N GLU A 67 -0.12 10.72 -5.31
CA GLU A 67 0.55 11.81 -4.60
C GLU A 67 0.62 11.53 -3.10
N LEU A 68 1.80 11.72 -2.51
CA LEU A 68 1.97 11.68 -1.07
C LEU A 68 1.44 12.98 -0.46
N ILE A 69 0.35 12.91 0.30
CA ILE A 69 -0.30 14.10 0.89
C ILE A 69 -0.06 14.26 2.39
N GLU A 70 0.34 13.17 3.08
CA GLU A 70 0.68 13.21 4.50
C GLU A 70 1.81 12.21 4.80
N ASP A 71 2.82 12.63 5.55
CA ASP A 71 4.00 11.85 5.90
C ASP A 71 4.37 12.07 7.36
N GLU A 72 3.66 11.40 8.24
CA GLU A 72 3.89 11.45 9.67
C GLU A 72 4.52 10.15 10.20
N LYS A 73 4.99 10.18 11.43
CA LYS A 73 5.65 9.04 12.07
C LYS A 73 4.85 7.73 12.04
N ASP A 74 3.54 7.85 12.24
CA ASP A 74 2.61 6.72 12.39
C ASP A 74 1.43 6.78 11.40
N LYS A 75 1.47 7.71 10.44
CA LYS A 75 0.45 7.90 9.42
C LYS A 75 1.06 8.35 8.10
N ILE A 76 0.66 7.71 7.03
CA ILE A 76 1.02 8.06 5.65
C ILE A 76 -0.28 8.09 4.85
N SER A 77 -0.54 9.19 4.13
CA SER A 77 -1.72 9.30 3.29
C SER A 77 -1.33 9.58 1.85
N MET A 78 -1.98 8.91 0.93
CA MET A 78 -1.79 9.07 -0.51
C MET A 78 -3.11 9.33 -1.21
N GLN A 79 -3.12 10.34 -2.07
CA GLN A 79 -4.25 10.68 -2.93
C GLN A 79 -3.99 10.16 -4.33
N HIS A 80 -4.94 9.39 -4.84
CA HIS A 80 -4.95 8.96 -6.23
C HIS A 80 -5.70 9.98 -7.07
N LEU A 81 -5.09 10.38 -8.19
CA LEU A 81 -5.61 11.36 -9.13
C LEU A 81 -5.69 10.71 -10.51
N LEU A 82 -6.88 10.69 -11.09
CA LEU A 82 -7.09 10.20 -12.44
C LEU A 82 -6.78 11.29 -13.45
N ILE A 83 -5.93 11.00 -14.41
CA ILE A 83 -5.57 11.92 -15.51
C ILE A 83 -6.46 11.58 -16.71
N VAL A 84 -7.36 12.51 -17.04
CA VAL A 84 -8.35 12.35 -18.12
C VAL A 84 -8.02 13.30 -19.27
N GLY A 85 -7.44 12.78 -20.33
CA GLY A 85 -7.01 13.60 -21.46
C GLY A 85 -5.84 14.54 -21.12
N GLU A 86 -5.69 15.59 -21.92
CA GLU A 86 -4.50 16.46 -21.83
C GLU A 86 -4.50 17.46 -20.67
N ASN A 87 -5.69 17.84 -20.16
CA ASN A 87 -5.81 18.96 -19.20
C ASN A 87 -6.82 18.72 -18.07
N GLN A 88 -7.27 17.51 -17.84
CA GLN A 88 -8.24 17.24 -16.79
C GLN A 88 -7.68 16.25 -15.78
N ILE A 89 -7.61 16.67 -14.51
CA ILE A 89 -7.24 15.83 -13.38
C ILE A 89 -8.47 15.74 -12.48
N VAL A 90 -8.82 14.52 -12.12
CA VAL A 90 -9.98 14.22 -11.27
C VAL A 90 -9.50 13.54 -10.00
N LYS A 91 -9.95 14.05 -8.84
CA LYS A 91 -9.77 13.35 -7.56
C LYS A 91 -10.40 11.96 -7.71
N HIS A 92 -9.63 10.93 -7.39
CA HIS A 92 -10.10 9.55 -7.41
C HIS A 92 -10.26 9.05 -5.97
N TRP A 93 -9.59 8.01 -5.57
CA TRP A 93 -9.66 7.46 -4.23
C TRP A 93 -8.44 7.88 -3.40
N ARG A 94 -8.54 7.72 -2.07
CA ARG A 94 -7.44 7.99 -1.13
C ARG A 94 -7.16 6.74 -0.31
N GLN A 95 -5.91 6.52 0.05
CA GLN A 95 -5.51 5.52 1.02
C GLN A 95 -4.73 6.16 2.17
N ASP A 96 -5.13 5.82 3.38
CA ASP A 96 -4.43 6.18 4.60
C ASP A 96 -3.81 4.92 5.22
N TRP A 97 -2.53 5.00 5.54
CA TRP A 97 -1.78 3.95 6.21
C TRP A 97 -1.50 4.37 7.64
N LEU A 98 -1.95 3.56 8.62
CA LEU A 98 -1.88 3.87 10.04
C LEU A 98 -1.12 2.76 10.77
N TYR A 99 -0.02 3.13 11.44
CA TYR A 99 0.79 2.16 12.20
C TYR A 99 0.16 1.79 13.52
N GLN A 100 0.01 0.48 13.79
CA GLN A 100 -0.59 -0.07 15.02
C GLN A 100 -1.97 0.54 15.35
N ASN A 101 -2.77 0.78 14.32
CA ASN A 101 -4.13 1.30 14.48
C ASN A 101 -5.03 0.26 15.16
N THR A 102 -5.84 0.72 16.11
CA THR A 102 -6.73 -0.13 16.91
C THR A 102 -8.20 -0.02 16.53
N SER A 103 -8.53 0.76 15.51
CA SER A 103 -9.92 0.99 15.10
C SER A 103 -10.12 0.66 13.62
N LEU A 104 -11.07 -0.23 13.34
CA LEU A 104 -11.46 -0.61 11.98
C LEU A 104 -12.96 -0.47 11.79
N TYR A 105 -13.36 -0.24 10.54
CA TYR A 105 -14.72 -0.44 10.08
C TYR A 105 -14.78 -1.65 9.16
N SER A 106 -15.61 -2.61 9.50
CA SER A 106 -15.87 -3.81 8.70
C SER A 106 -17.21 -3.68 7.99
N TYR A 107 -17.23 -3.90 6.69
CA TYR A 107 -18.46 -3.90 5.91
C TYR A 107 -19.28 -5.16 6.16
N SER A 108 -20.59 -4.99 6.43
CA SER A 108 -21.52 -6.10 6.72
C SER A 108 -22.61 -6.32 5.67
N GLY A 109 -22.52 -5.65 4.54
CA GLY A 109 -23.59 -5.63 3.53
C GLY A 109 -24.55 -4.45 3.74
N ASP A 110 -25.41 -4.20 2.75
CA ASP A 110 -26.50 -3.23 2.79
C ASP A 110 -26.11 -1.83 3.33
N GLN A 111 -24.89 -1.38 2.99
CA GLN A 111 -24.32 -0.10 3.45
C GLN A 111 -24.12 -0.01 4.98
N VAL A 112 -24.07 -1.15 5.67
CA VAL A 112 -23.81 -1.22 7.10
C VAL A 112 -22.34 -1.45 7.38
N TRP A 113 -21.77 -0.63 8.26
CA TRP A 113 -20.39 -0.72 8.73
C TRP A 113 -20.38 -0.97 10.24
N ASN A 114 -19.65 -1.99 10.66
CA ASN A 114 -19.44 -2.30 12.07
C ASN A 114 -18.11 -1.70 12.53
N TYR A 115 -18.14 -0.98 13.64
CA TYR A 115 -16.93 -0.52 14.29
C TYR A 115 -16.29 -1.66 15.10
N LEU A 116 -15.00 -1.89 14.85
CA LEU A 116 -14.20 -2.88 15.55
C LEU A 116 -13.10 -2.18 16.35
N GLN A 117 -13.07 -2.43 17.66
CA GLN A 117 -11.98 -1.99 18.55
C GLN A 117 -11.02 -3.15 18.76
N LEU A 118 -9.82 -3.05 18.22
CA LEU A 118 -8.77 -4.06 18.36
C LEU A 118 -7.91 -3.80 19.60
N ASN A 119 -7.32 -4.86 20.16
CA ASN A 119 -6.35 -4.68 21.25
C ASN A 119 -4.99 -4.25 20.69
N LYS A 120 -4.26 -3.41 21.44
CA LYS A 120 -2.92 -2.94 21.04
C LYS A 120 -1.92 -4.07 20.81
N LYS A 121 -2.05 -5.19 21.54
CA LYS A 121 -1.18 -6.36 21.37
C LYS A 121 -1.38 -7.06 20.01
N ASP A 122 -2.61 -7.05 19.49
CA ASP A 122 -3.01 -7.78 18.29
C ASP A 122 -2.59 -7.02 17.01
N VAL A 123 -2.42 -5.68 17.11
CA VAL A 123 -1.98 -4.82 15.99
C VAL A 123 -0.48 -4.46 16.03
N LYS A 124 0.26 -5.06 16.97
CA LYS A 124 1.68 -4.76 17.13
C LYS A 124 2.49 -5.05 15.86
N GLY A 125 3.15 -4.02 15.34
CA GLY A 125 3.96 -4.11 14.12
C GLY A 125 3.13 -4.16 12.83
N GLN A 126 1.82 -3.98 12.90
CA GLN A 126 0.94 -3.95 11.74
C GLN A 126 0.70 -2.53 11.23
N TRP A 127 0.40 -2.44 9.96
CA TRP A 127 -0.16 -1.27 9.32
C TRP A 127 -1.60 -1.55 8.93
N THR A 128 -2.47 -0.58 9.16
CA THR A 128 -3.85 -0.58 8.68
C THR A 128 -3.93 0.26 7.43
N GLN A 129 -4.45 -0.29 6.34
CA GLN A 129 -4.87 0.49 5.18
C GLN A 129 -6.34 0.84 5.32
N LYS A 130 -6.68 2.13 5.16
CA LYS A 130 -8.03 2.64 5.05
C LYS A 130 -8.20 3.26 3.67
N VAL A 131 -9.14 2.77 2.90
CA VAL A 131 -9.41 3.27 1.56
C VAL A 131 -10.72 4.04 1.54
N TYR A 132 -10.68 5.22 0.94
CA TYR A 132 -11.80 6.14 0.84
C TYR A 132 -12.17 6.39 -0.62
N GLN A 133 -13.45 6.56 -0.88
CA GLN A 133 -13.98 6.92 -2.18
C GLN A 133 -13.72 8.39 -2.52
N VAL A 134 -14.14 8.83 -3.69
CA VAL A 134 -13.97 10.21 -4.17
C VAL A 134 -14.64 11.25 -3.27
N ASP A 135 -15.72 10.87 -2.60
CA ASP A 135 -16.49 11.67 -1.64
C ASP A 135 -16.01 11.53 -0.19
N ASP A 136 -14.83 10.91 0.00
CA ASP A 136 -14.26 10.59 1.30
C ASP A 136 -15.07 9.58 2.15
N GLY A 137 -16.06 8.91 1.54
CA GLY A 137 -16.75 7.80 2.17
C GLY A 137 -15.85 6.57 2.32
N PRO A 138 -15.99 5.75 3.39
CA PRO A 138 -15.20 4.55 3.57
C PRO A 138 -15.52 3.53 2.47
N ARG A 139 -14.49 2.82 2.00
CA ARG A 139 -14.62 1.78 0.97
C ARG A 139 -14.27 0.40 1.50
N TYR A 140 -13.09 0.25 2.07
CA TYR A 140 -12.64 -0.94 2.77
C TYR A 140 -11.45 -0.62 3.66
N GLU A 141 -11.25 -1.43 4.69
CA GLU A 141 -10.15 -1.30 5.64
C GLU A 141 -9.61 -2.68 6.01
N GLY A 142 -8.33 -2.77 6.29
CA GLY A 142 -7.72 -3.99 6.78
C GLY A 142 -6.40 -3.72 7.47
N SER A 143 -5.96 -4.66 8.30
CA SER A 143 -4.71 -4.58 9.07
C SER A 143 -3.87 -5.83 8.85
N ALA A 144 -2.60 -5.64 8.51
CA ALA A 144 -1.63 -6.72 8.37
C ALA A 144 -0.21 -6.24 8.61
N THR A 145 0.71 -7.18 8.68
CA THR A 145 2.14 -6.94 8.75
C THR A 145 2.74 -6.96 7.36
N TRP A 146 3.53 -5.95 7.00
CA TRP A 146 4.34 -5.99 5.79
C TRP A 146 5.35 -7.14 5.84
N VAL A 147 5.58 -7.78 4.72
CA VAL A 147 6.58 -8.82 4.53
C VAL A 147 7.61 -8.33 3.50
N HIS A 148 8.89 -8.43 3.87
CA HIS A 148 10.02 -8.04 3.02
C HIS A 148 10.90 -9.27 2.81
N THR A 149 10.99 -9.76 1.58
CA THR A 149 11.82 -10.90 1.23
C THR A 149 12.28 -10.81 -0.22
N ASP A 150 13.53 -11.16 -0.48
CA ASP A 150 14.15 -11.22 -1.81
C ASP A 150 13.97 -9.92 -2.63
N GLY A 151 14.05 -8.75 -1.95
CA GLY A 151 13.88 -7.44 -2.58
C GLY A 151 12.44 -7.11 -2.98
N LYS A 152 11.46 -7.90 -2.53
CA LYS A 152 10.03 -7.69 -2.74
C LYS A 152 9.37 -7.29 -1.43
N HIS A 153 8.26 -6.55 -1.56
CA HIS A 153 7.49 -6.06 -0.44
C HIS A 153 6.02 -6.37 -0.68
N TYR A 154 5.36 -7.06 0.26
CA TYR A 154 3.93 -7.33 0.17
C TYR A 154 3.22 -7.03 1.48
N TRP A 155 1.98 -6.63 1.31
CA TRP A 155 1.02 -6.46 2.38
C TRP A 155 -0.31 -7.01 1.89
N GLU A 156 -0.91 -7.90 2.67
CA GLU A 156 -2.13 -8.62 2.32
C GLU A 156 -3.03 -8.72 3.54
N THR A 157 -4.32 -8.51 3.35
CA THR A 157 -5.35 -8.65 4.36
C THR A 157 -6.68 -9.06 3.73
N GLU A 158 -7.53 -9.70 4.51
CA GLU A 158 -8.93 -9.91 4.19
C GLU A 158 -9.74 -8.70 4.66
N SER A 159 -10.67 -8.21 3.82
CA SER A 159 -11.52 -7.05 4.09
C SER A 159 -12.96 -7.28 3.66
#